data_f1a87da872690e02bf3b21a2a6cf9782
#
_entry.id   f1a87da872690e02bf3b21a2a6cf9782
#
_cell.length_a   1.000
_cell.length_b   1.000
_cell.length_c   1.000
_cell.angle_alpha   90.00
_cell.angle_beta   90.00
_cell.angle_gamma   90.00
#
_symmetry.space_group_name_H-M   'P 1'
#
loop_
_entity.id
_entity.type
_entity.pdbx_description
1 polymer ?
#
loop_
_entity_poly.entity_id
_entity_poly.type
_entity_poly.pdbx_seq_one_letter_code
_entity_poly.pdbx_strand_id
1 'polypeptide(L)'
;MSVAAFRDMVARGLIRLGVLPNTLTLLGMLFTGAAGICYAIGARSSFALSLDPSAPANAYLLLAGLAMVLASFCDMLDGAVARLGGKSTRFGAFLDSSLDRYSDFAVYAGIAFCYAWARPANVTFVLLSMLAIFNAFMISYTRARAEDIIDKCRVGYWQRGERSAAILFATFAYNTPALVTQQAILPLFTVLRRFFYTRNVIAGKNPITDPRMGGTWLKLRVWRWPRMTIPYDIVTALNISWLIFARIPAIDLLRNCLSG
;
A
#
# COMPACT_ATOMS: atom_id res chain seq x y z
N MET A 1 -0.81 -14.22 -23.76
CA MET A 1 0.18 -14.69 -22.76
C MET A 1 -0.31 -14.23 -21.40
N SER A 2 -0.41 -15.14 -20.40
CA SER A 2 -0.86 -14.73 -19.06
C SER A 2 0.23 -13.90 -18.37
N VAL A 3 -0.17 -13.03 -17.42
CA VAL A 3 0.77 -12.22 -16.62
C VAL A 3 1.82 -13.10 -15.91
N ALA A 4 1.41 -14.27 -15.43
CA ALA A 4 2.32 -15.23 -14.81
C ALA A 4 3.36 -15.77 -15.80
N ALA A 5 2.96 -16.09 -17.04
CA ALA A 5 3.88 -16.57 -18.06
C ALA A 5 4.90 -15.50 -18.47
N PHE A 6 4.47 -14.24 -18.56
CA PHE A 6 5.37 -13.11 -18.84
C PHE A 6 6.37 -12.91 -17.68
N ARG A 7 5.91 -12.85 -16.45
CA ARG A 7 6.77 -12.77 -15.26
C ARG A 7 7.82 -13.88 -15.24
N ASP A 8 7.41 -15.14 -15.46
CA ASP A 8 8.31 -16.28 -15.39
C ASP A 8 9.30 -16.31 -16.57
N MET A 9 8.93 -15.77 -17.72
CA MET A 9 9.82 -15.57 -18.84
C MET A 9 10.92 -14.55 -18.52
N VAL A 10 10.56 -13.39 -17.99
CA VAL A 10 11.50 -12.35 -17.56
C VAL A 10 12.40 -12.85 -16.45
N ALA A 11 11.84 -13.53 -15.44
CA ALA A 11 12.61 -14.10 -14.34
C ALA A 11 13.66 -15.12 -14.83
N ARG A 12 13.32 -15.98 -15.79
CA ARG A 12 14.30 -16.89 -16.41
C ARG A 12 15.42 -16.15 -17.15
N GLY A 13 15.12 -15.05 -17.83
CA GLY A 13 16.12 -14.18 -18.42
C GLY A 13 17.09 -13.62 -17.39
N LEU A 14 16.58 -13.07 -16.29
CA LEU A 14 17.37 -12.53 -15.20
C LEU A 14 18.25 -13.60 -14.51
N ILE A 15 17.73 -14.82 -14.35
CA ILE A 15 18.50 -15.95 -13.81
C ILE A 15 19.69 -16.28 -14.72
N ARG A 16 19.48 -16.28 -16.04
CA ARG A 16 20.57 -16.53 -17.02
C ARG A 16 21.64 -15.45 -16.97
N LEU A 17 21.26 -14.21 -16.66
CA LEU A 17 22.18 -13.08 -16.47
C LEU A 17 22.85 -13.08 -15.08
N GLY A 18 22.57 -14.05 -14.23
CA GLY A 18 23.16 -14.18 -12.90
C GLY A 18 22.59 -13.23 -11.85
N VAL A 19 21.45 -12.56 -12.14
CA VAL A 19 20.83 -11.62 -11.18
C VAL A 19 20.35 -12.38 -9.92
N LEU A 20 20.71 -11.86 -8.75
CA LEU A 20 20.30 -12.42 -7.47
C LEU A 20 18.94 -11.84 -7.03
N PRO A 21 18.08 -12.61 -6.33
CA PRO A 21 16.81 -12.10 -5.80
C PRO A 21 16.98 -10.85 -4.94
N ASN A 22 17.91 -10.88 -3.99
CA ASN A 22 18.15 -9.77 -3.06
C ASN A 22 18.59 -8.48 -3.75
N THR A 23 19.23 -8.55 -4.93
CA THR A 23 19.57 -7.37 -5.74
C THR A 23 18.31 -6.69 -6.26
N LEU A 24 17.31 -7.48 -6.68
CA LEU A 24 16.03 -6.93 -7.14
C LEU A 24 15.25 -6.30 -5.97
N THR A 25 15.25 -6.92 -4.80
CA THR A 25 14.62 -6.36 -3.59
C THR A 25 15.25 -5.02 -3.21
N LEU A 26 16.60 -4.92 -3.22
CA LEU A 26 17.31 -3.66 -2.95
C LEU A 26 17.02 -2.61 -4.03
N LEU A 27 17.00 -2.99 -5.29
CA LEU A 27 16.68 -2.09 -6.39
C LEU A 27 15.25 -1.55 -6.28
N GLY A 28 14.29 -2.40 -5.91
CA GLY A 28 12.91 -2.00 -5.62
C GLY A 28 12.83 -0.96 -4.50
N MET A 29 13.59 -1.15 -3.42
CA MET A 29 13.70 -0.17 -2.33
C MET A 29 14.29 1.16 -2.82
N LEU A 30 15.32 1.13 -3.67
CA LEU A 30 15.92 2.35 -4.23
C LEU A 30 14.92 3.12 -5.10
N PHE A 31 14.16 2.43 -5.95
CA PHE A 31 13.10 3.07 -6.74
C PHE A 31 12.02 3.67 -5.84
N THR A 32 11.62 2.99 -4.76
CA THR A 32 10.64 3.54 -3.82
C THR A 32 11.23 4.74 -3.06
N GLY A 33 12.52 4.72 -2.73
CA GLY A 33 13.22 5.88 -2.15
C GLY A 33 13.22 7.08 -3.09
N ALA A 34 13.51 6.87 -4.38
CA ALA A 34 13.41 7.90 -5.42
C ALA A 34 11.98 8.45 -5.55
N ALA A 35 10.98 7.58 -5.50
CA ALA A 35 9.57 8.00 -5.46
C ALA A 35 9.30 8.88 -4.22
N GLY A 36 9.82 8.52 -3.05
CA GLY A 36 9.71 9.31 -1.82
C GLY A 36 10.26 10.73 -1.98
N ILE A 37 11.40 10.89 -2.64
CA ILE A 37 11.97 12.21 -2.96
C ILE A 37 11.05 12.99 -3.90
N CYS A 38 10.52 12.33 -4.94
CA CYS A 38 9.57 12.95 -5.86
C CYS A 38 8.28 13.39 -5.16
N TYR A 39 7.76 12.59 -4.20
CA TYR A 39 6.62 13.00 -3.37
C TYR A 39 6.94 14.19 -2.49
N ALA A 40 8.14 14.25 -1.91
CA ALA A 40 8.56 15.38 -1.08
C ALA A 40 8.49 16.70 -1.83
N ILE A 41 8.73 16.67 -3.13
CA ILE A 41 8.69 17.86 -3.98
C ILE A 41 7.28 18.12 -4.52
N GLY A 42 6.58 17.08 -4.95
CA GLY A 42 5.37 17.20 -5.78
C GLY A 42 4.02 16.90 -5.10
N ALA A 43 4.00 16.35 -3.88
CA ALA A 43 2.77 15.81 -3.28
C ALA A 43 1.66 16.84 -2.92
N ARG A 44 1.94 18.14 -2.98
CA ARG A 44 0.95 19.19 -2.68
C ARG A 44 -0.17 19.34 -3.72
N SER A 45 -0.01 18.75 -4.88
CA SER A 45 -1.01 18.83 -5.95
C SER A 45 -2.27 18.07 -5.54
N SER A 46 -3.37 18.77 -5.40
CA SER A 46 -4.71 18.23 -5.14
C SER A 46 -5.50 18.17 -6.44
N PHE A 47 -5.02 17.43 -7.43
CA PHE A 47 -5.79 17.18 -8.63
C PHE A 47 -6.38 15.78 -8.58
N ALA A 48 -7.69 15.69 -8.37
CA ALA A 48 -8.45 14.62 -8.98
C ALA A 48 -8.22 14.72 -10.51
N LEU A 49 -8.22 13.59 -11.18
CA LEU A 49 -8.07 13.52 -12.65
C LEU A 49 -8.84 14.68 -13.29
N SER A 50 -8.14 15.76 -13.58
CA SER A 50 -8.74 16.91 -14.18
C SER A 50 -8.87 16.60 -15.67
N LEU A 51 -10.11 16.55 -16.15
CA LEU A 51 -10.38 16.56 -17.59
C LEU A 51 -10.08 17.95 -18.20
N ASP A 52 -9.53 18.85 -17.39
CA ASP A 52 -9.09 20.16 -17.85
C ASP A 52 -7.68 20.04 -18.46
N PRO A 53 -7.54 20.19 -19.80
CA PRO A 53 -6.26 20.10 -20.47
C PRO A 53 -5.26 21.20 -20.07
N SER A 54 -5.74 22.26 -19.42
CA SER A 54 -4.91 23.38 -18.95
C SER A 54 -4.29 23.14 -17.56
N ALA A 55 -4.71 22.10 -16.83
CA ALA A 55 -4.14 21.78 -15.53
C ALA A 55 -2.68 21.35 -15.68
N PRO A 56 -1.72 21.99 -14.98
CA PRO A 56 -0.31 21.68 -15.11
C PRO A 56 -0.04 20.25 -14.63
N ALA A 57 0.48 19.40 -15.52
CA ALA A 57 0.94 18.08 -15.13
C ALA A 57 2.07 18.20 -14.10
N ASN A 58 1.94 17.52 -12.97
CA ASN A 58 3.00 17.47 -11.98
C ASN A 58 4.02 16.40 -12.36
N ALA A 59 5.12 16.81 -12.97
CA ALA A 59 6.18 15.91 -13.41
C ALA A 59 6.76 15.07 -12.27
N TYR A 60 6.84 15.60 -11.05
CA TYR A 60 7.37 14.86 -9.90
C TYR A 60 6.43 13.72 -9.48
N LEU A 61 5.11 13.92 -9.51
CA LEU A 61 4.15 12.84 -9.24
C LEU A 61 4.17 11.79 -10.36
N LEU A 62 4.33 12.20 -11.61
CA LEU A 62 4.50 11.25 -12.71
C LEU A 62 5.76 10.40 -12.52
N LEU A 63 6.90 11.03 -12.19
CA LEU A 63 8.15 10.32 -11.91
C LEU A 63 8.02 9.41 -10.69
N ALA A 64 7.34 9.85 -9.62
CA ALA A 64 7.03 9.02 -8.46
C ALA A 64 6.23 7.78 -8.88
N GLY A 65 5.19 7.95 -9.69
CA GLY A 65 4.38 6.86 -10.21
C GLY A 65 5.19 5.87 -11.03
N LEU A 66 6.02 6.34 -11.94
CA LEU A 66 6.92 5.50 -12.75
C LEU A 66 7.92 4.73 -11.86
N ALA A 67 8.53 5.40 -10.88
CA ALA A 67 9.44 4.77 -9.93
C ALA A 67 8.73 3.68 -9.10
N MET A 68 7.48 3.95 -8.66
CA MET A 68 6.65 2.96 -7.94
C MET A 68 6.26 1.77 -8.82
N VAL A 69 6.01 1.97 -10.12
CA VAL A 69 5.80 0.87 -11.08
C VAL A 69 7.05 0.01 -11.18
N LEU A 70 8.24 0.63 -11.34
CA LEU A 70 9.50 -0.10 -11.39
C LEU A 70 9.77 -0.86 -10.09
N ALA A 71 9.51 -0.25 -8.93
CA ALA A 71 9.61 -0.91 -7.63
C ALA A 71 8.69 -2.14 -7.54
N SER A 72 7.44 -2.02 -8.01
CA SER A 72 6.48 -3.12 -8.03
C SER A 72 6.91 -4.25 -8.98
N PHE A 73 7.56 -3.91 -10.09
CA PHE A 73 8.16 -4.90 -10.99
C PHE A 73 9.31 -5.66 -10.30
N CYS A 74 10.20 -4.95 -9.61
CA CYS A 74 11.31 -5.57 -8.88
C CYS A 74 10.78 -6.56 -7.83
N ASP A 75 9.78 -6.16 -7.03
CA ASP A 75 9.13 -6.98 -6.01
C ASP A 75 8.42 -8.23 -6.61
N MET A 76 7.78 -8.10 -7.76
CA MET A 76 7.17 -9.23 -8.45
C MET A 76 8.22 -10.22 -8.98
N LEU A 77 9.38 -9.70 -9.42
CA LEU A 77 10.43 -10.49 -10.05
C LEU A 77 11.36 -11.16 -9.04
N ASP A 78 11.68 -10.54 -7.89
CA ASP A 78 12.60 -11.11 -6.90
C ASP A 78 12.07 -12.44 -6.35
N GLY A 79 10.78 -12.49 -5.99
CA GLY A 79 10.14 -13.74 -5.59
C GLY A 79 10.06 -14.79 -6.71
N ALA A 80 9.91 -14.37 -7.99
CA ALA A 80 9.92 -15.28 -9.12
C ALA A 80 11.34 -15.84 -9.38
N VAL A 81 12.36 -14.98 -9.37
CA VAL A 81 13.77 -15.35 -9.52
C VAL A 81 14.21 -16.27 -8.39
N ALA A 82 13.80 -15.99 -7.13
CA ALA A 82 14.11 -16.84 -5.98
C ALA A 82 13.53 -18.25 -6.15
N ARG A 83 12.25 -18.36 -6.52
CA ARG A 83 11.58 -19.67 -6.68
C ARG A 83 12.09 -20.45 -7.89
N LEU A 84 12.16 -19.82 -9.08
CA LEU A 84 12.59 -20.49 -10.31
C LEU A 84 14.08 -20.79 -10.32
N GLY A 85 14.89 -19.97 -9.64
CA GLY A 85 16.35 -20.18 -9.52
C GLY A 85 16.77 -21.09 -8.38
N GLY A 86 15.83 -21.64 -7.58
CA GLY A 86 16.15 -22.45 -6.40
C GLY A 86 16.91 -21.70 -5.30
N LYS A 87 16.84 -20.36 -5.29
CA LYS A 87 17.58 -19.46 -4.36
C LYS A 87 16.70 -18.86 -3.27
N SER A 88 15.56 -19.48 -2.96
CA SER A 88 14.68 -19.03 -1.86
C SER A 88 15.35 -19.32 -0.52
N THR A 89 15.59 -18.29 0.30
CA THR A 89 16.21 -18.40 1.62
C THR A 89 15.35 -17.72 2.69
N ARG A 90 15.50 -18.19 3.96
CA ARG A 90 14.83 -17.55 5.10
C ARG A 90 15.29 -16.09 5.28
N PHE A 91 16.59 -15.85 5.06
CA PHE A 91 17.13 -14.49 5.12
C PHE A 91 16.58 -13.59 4.00
N GLY A 92 16.43 -14.10 2.77
CA GLY A 92 15.81 -13.35 1.67
C GLY A 92 14.38 -12.92 2.00
N ALA A 93 13.58 -13.82 2.57
CA ALA A 93 12.21 -13.49 3.00
C ALA A 93 12.18 -12.46 4.15
N PHE A 94 13.13 -12.53 5.09
CA PHE A 94 13.30 -11.53 6.15
C PHE A 94 13.71 -10.18 5.57
N LEU A 95 14.71 -10.16 4.67
CA LEU A 95 15.20 -8.95 4.01
C LEU A 95 14.08 -8.25 3.23
N ASP A 96 13.37 -8.98 2.39
CA ASP A 96 12.22 -8.49 1.62
C ASP A 96 11.18 -7.84 2.55
N SER A 97 10.71 -8.59 3.56
CA SER A 97 9.74 -8.06 4.50
C SER A 97 10.23 -6.84 5.28
N SER A 98 11.52 -6.71 5.54
CA SER A 98 12.09 -5.56 6.24
C SER A 98 12.19 -4.35 5.32
N LEU A 99 12.71 -4.54 4.09
CA LEU A 99 12.84 -3.46 3.09
C LEU A 99 11.49 -2.91 2.65
N ASP A 100 10.44 -3.74 2.68
CA ASP A 100 9.06 -3.31 2.50
C ASP A 100 8.64 -2.20 3.48
N ARG A 101 9.12 -2.27 4.71
CA ARG A 101 8.81 -1.22 5.72
C ARG A 101 9.49 0.08 5.38
N TYR A 102 10.76 0.03 4.95
CA TYR A 102 11.47 1.22 4.48
C TYR A 102 10.81 1.81 3.24
N SER A 103 10.30 0.97 2.35
CA SER A 103 9.54 1.38 1.16
C SER A 103 8.24 2.11 1.54
N ASP A 104 7.42 1.53 2.42
CA ASP A 104 6.19 2.17 2.93
C ASP A 104 6.55 3.52 3.60
N PHE A 105 7.62 3.54 4.43
CA PHE A 105 8.10 4.76 5.09
C PHE A 105 8.50 5.83 4.08
N ALA A 106 9.31 5.50 3.07
CA ALA A 106 9.82 6.47 2.10
C ALA A 106 8.71 7.24 1.39
N VAL A 107 7.65 6.55 0.96
CA VAL A 107 6.50 7.17 0.29
C VAL A 107 5.79 8.16 1.20
N TYR A 108 5.32 7.72 2.36
CA TYR A 108 4.52 8.57 3.24
C TYR A 108 5.35 9.64 3.94
N ALA A 109 6.63 9.37 4.23
CA ALA A 109 7.54 10.38 4.76
C ALA A 109 7.81 11.48 3.72
N GLY A 110 7.97 11.12 2.43
CA GLY A 110 8.06 12.09 1.34
C GLY A 110 6.84 12.99 1.28
N ILE A 111 5.64 12.41 1.35
CA ILE A 111 4.38 13.17 1.37
C ILE A 111 4.30 14.06 2.63
N ALA A 112 4.61 13.52 3.82
CA ALA A 112 4.63 14.29 5.06
C ALA A 112 5.58 15.48 4.98
N PHE A 113 6.79 15.27 4.45
CA PHE A 113 7.78 16.32 4.26
C PHE A 113 7.26 17.43 3.34
N CYS A 114 6.60 17.08 2.23
CA CYS A 114 6.03 18.05 1.31
C CYS A 114 5.00 18.96 2.00
N TYR A 115 4.12 18.41 2.83
CA TYR A 115 3.13 19.18 3.58
C TYR A 115 3.75 19.98 4.74
N ALA A 116 4.80 19.46 5.38
CA ALA A 116 5.53 20.17 6.42
C ALA A 116 6.31 21.37 5.87
N TRP A 117 6.87 21.23 4.66
CA TRP A 117 7.64 22.30 3.98
C TRP A 117 6.75 23.31 3.26
N ALA A 118 5.47 23.05 3.14
CA ALA A 118 4.51 24.00 2.56
C ALA A 118 4.48 25.30 3.37
N ARG A 119 4.18 26.42 2.72
CA ARG A 119 4.03 27.72 3.39
C ARG A 119 2.64 28.28 3.09
N PRO A 120 1.75 28.32 4.10
CA PRO A 120 1.89 27.76 5.45
C PRO A 120 1.98 26.23 5.45
N ALA A 121 2.69 25.65 6.45
CA ALA A 121 2.73 24.21 6.65
C ALA A 121 1.32 23.66 6.94
N ASN A 122 1.00 22.47 6.40
CA ASN A 122 -0.28 21.83 6.65
C ASN A 122 -0.13 20.70 7.68
N VAL A 123 -0.34 21.04 8.94
CA VAL A 123 -0.17 20.11 10.08
C VAL A 123 -1.11 18.91 9.97
N THR A 124 -2.34 19.12 9.52
CA THR A 124 -3.34 18.04 9.36
C THR A 124 -2.82 16.95 8.43
N PHE A 125 -2.32 17.31 7.25
CA PHE A 125 -1.81 16.32 6.29
C PHE A 125 -0.48 15.69 6.70
N VAL A 126 0.36 16.42 7.45
CA VAL A 126 1.54 15.82 8.09
C VAL A 126 1.12 14.70 9.05
N LEU A 127 0.19 14.96 9.96
CA LEU A 127 -0.30 13.96 10.92
C LEU A 127 -1.02 12.78 10.24
N LEU A 128 -1.81 13.04 9.21
CA LEU A 128 -2.43 11.97 8.42
C LEU A 128 -1.38 11.09 7.74
N SER A 129 -0.31 11.68 7.21
CA SER A 129 0.81 10.92 6.61
C SER A 129 1.53 10.07 7.66
N MET A 130 1.78 10.62 8.86
CA MET A 130 2.37 9.88 9.98
C MET A 130 1.45 8.72 10.43
N LEU A 131 0.14 8.93 10.47
CA LEU A 131 -0.83 7.88 10.80
C LEU A 131 -0.87 6.81 9.71
N ALA A 132 -0.74 7.17 8.43
CA ALA A 132 -0.64 6.22 7.32
C ALA A 132 0.61 5.34 7.44
N ILE A 133 1.78 5.93 7.79
CA ILE A 133 3.01 5.18 8.10
C ILE A 133 2.74 4.20 9.24
N PHE A 134 2.21 4.70 10.35
CA PHE A 134 1.93 3.87 11.53
C PHE A 134 1.00 2.70 11.20
N ASN A 135 -0.07 2.92 10.45
CA ASN A 135 -0.98 1.88 10.02
C ASN A 135 -0.31 0.84 9.11
N ALA A 136 0.55 1.27 8.18
CA ALA A 136 1.31 0.38 7.31
C ALA A 136 2.23 -0.56 8.11
N PHE A 137 2.91 -0.02 9.13
CA PHE A 137 3.70 -0.80 10.07
C PHE A 137 2.84 -1.74 10.92
N MET A 138 1.75 -1.24 11.50
CA MET A 138 0.86 -2.01 12.37
C MET A 138 0.19 -3.18 11.66
N ILE A 139 -0.19 -3.03 10.40
CA ILE A 139 -0.71 -4.14 9.59
C ILE A 139 0.32 -5.27 9.49
N SER A 140 1.58 -4.94 9.26
CA SER A 140 2.62 -5.94 9.11
C SER A 140 3.04 -6.54 10.45
N TYR A 141 3.21 -5.69 11.46
CA TYR A 141 3.56 -6.10 12.83
C TYR A 141 2.50 -7.02 13.43
N THR A 142 1.23 -6.63 13.36
CA THR A 142 0.13 -7.44 13.93
C THR A 142 0.00 -8.79 13.23
N ARG A 143 0.31 -8.88 11.93
CA ARG A 143 0.34 -10.15 11.23
C ARG A 143 1.50 -11.03 11.71
N ALA A 144 2.73 -10.49 11.69
CA ALA A 144 3.91 -11.23 12.13
C ALA A 144 3.73 -11.72 13.58
N ARG A 145 3.29 -10.83 14.48
CA ARG A 145 3.09 -11.18 15.88
C ARG A 145 1.95 -12.17 16.12
N ALA A 146 0.88 -12.10 15.31
CA ALA A 146 -0.20 -13.09 15.38
C ALA A 146 0.27 -14.47 14.88
N GLU A 147 1.03 -14.50 13.77
CA GLU A 147 1.55 -15.76 13.19
C GLU A 147 2.63 -16.44 14.05
N ASP A 148 3.16 -15.80 15.11
CA ASP A 148 3.95 -16.42 16.17
C ASP A 148 3.10 -17.27 17.15
N ILE A 149 1.78 -16.99 17.24
CA ILE A 149 0.88 -17.58 18.23
C ILE A 149 -0.16 -18.48 17.56
N ILE A 150 -0.57 -18.16 16.33
CA ILE A 150 -1.57 -18.89 15.54
C ILE A 150 -1.01 -19.20 14.15
N ASP A 151 -1.44 -20.29 13.53
CA ASP A 151 -0.88 -20.77 12.26
C ASP A 151 -0.91 -19.74 11.12
N LYS A 152 -1.99 -18.97 10.99
CA LYS A 152 -2.17 -17.99 9.88
C LYS A 152 -3.05 -16.81 10.29
N CYS A 153 -2.61 -15.60 9.96
CA CYS A 153 -3.37 -14.36 10.16
C CYS A 153 -3.46 -13.53 8.86
N ARG A 154 -4.10 -14.09 7.82
CA ARG A 154 -4.28 -13.43 6.51
C ARG A 154 -5.67 -12.78 6.39
N VAL A 155 -6.07 -12.02 7.41
CA VAL A 155 -7.37 -11.34 7.46
C VAL A 155 -7.24 -9.84 7.28
N GLY A 156 -8.29 -9.20 6.77
CA GLY A 156 -8.35 -7.77 6.50
C GLY A 156 -8.20 -7.45 5.01
N TYR A 157 -8.82 -6.35 4.57
CA TYR A 157 -8.80 -5.90 3.18
C TYR A 157 -7.45 -5.23 2.83
N TRP A 158 -7.00 -4.28 3.66
CA TRP A 158 -5.81 -3.47 3.41
C TRP A 158 -4.51 -4.25 3.65
N GLN A 159 -4.21 -5.18 2.77
CA GLN A 159 -2.92 -5.86 2.75
C GLN A 159 -1.92 -5.03 1.90
N ARG A 160 -0.68 -5.48 1.77
CA ARG A 160 0.35 -4.75 1.04
C ARG A 160 -0.05 -4.45 -0.41
N GLY A 161 -0.57 -5.43 -1.14
CA GLY A 161 -0.95 -5.25 -2.54
C GLY A 161 -2.04 -4.19 -2.74
N GLU A 162 -3.06 -4.16 -1.89
CA GLU A 162 -4.12 -3.15 -1.94
C GLU A 162 -3.58 -1.75 -1.62
N ARG A 163 -2.65 -1.63 -0.66
CA ARG A 163 -2.01 -0.35 -0.35
C ARG A 163 -1.11 0.15 -1.48
N SER A 164 -0.27 -0.73 -2.05
CA SER A 164 0.58 -0.38 -3.19
C SER A 164 -0.23 0.03 -4.42
N ALA A 165 -1.33 -0.69 -4.70
CA ALA A 165 -2.27 -0.31 -5.75
C ALA A 165 -2.90 1.06 -5.48
N ALA A 166 -3.35 1.32 -4.25
CA ALA A 166 -3.92 2.61 -3.87
C ALA A 166 -2.92 3.76 -4.07
N ILE A 167 -1.65 3.57 -3.68
CA ILE A 167 -0.58 4.54 -3.91
C ILE A 167 -0.44 4.82 -5.42
N LEU A 168 -0.35 3.79 -6.25
CA LEU A 168 -0.20 3.95 -7.70
C LEU A 168 -1.39 4.69 -8.32
N PHE A 169 -2.63 4.27 -8.03
CA PHE A 169 -3.82 4.93 -8.57
C PHE A 169 -3.91 6.40 -8.17
N ALA A 170 -3.70 6.70 -6.88
CA ALA A 170 -3.74 8.08 -6.39
C ALA A 170 -2.62 8.94 -6.99
N THR A 171 -1.44 8.35 -7.21
CA THR A 171 -0.29 9.07 -7.78
C THR A 171 -0.54 9.46 -9.23
N PHE A 172 -1.01 8.52 -10.05
CA PHE A 172 -1.36 8.81 -11.44
C PHE A 172 -2.62 9.68 -11.58
N ALA A 173 -3.51 9.64 -10.59
CA ALA A 173 -4.63 10.57 -10.49
C ALA A 173 -4.24 11.94 -9.92
N TYR A 174 -2.98 12.15 -9.55
CA TYR A 174 -2.47 13.37 -8.89
C TYR A 174 -3.23 13.73 -7.61
N ASN A 175 -3.75 12.74 -6.88
CA ASN A 175 -4.64 12.93 -5.72
C ASN A 175 -4.03 12.40 -4.41
N THR A 176 -2.89 12.95 -4.03
CA THR A 176 -2.22 12.59 -2.77
C THR A 176 -3.02 12.92 -1.51
N PRO A 177 -3.85 14.00 -1.44
CA PRO A 177 -4.72 14.23 -0.28
C PRO A 177 -5.71 13.11 -0.03
N ALA A 178 -6.37 12.61 -1.08
CA ALA A 178 -7.31 11.49 -0.96
C ALA A 178 -6.60 10.20 -0.53
N LEU A 179 -5.38 9.95 -1.05
CA LEU A 179 -4.55 8.81 -0.64
C LEU A 179 -4.25 8.85 0.85
N VAL A 180 -3.68 9.97 1.32
CA VAL A 180 -3.24 10.09 2.72
C VAL A 180 -4.42 9.95 3.67
N THR A 181 -5.55 10.59 3.37
CA THR A 181 -6.78 10.48 4.17
C THR A 181 -7.27 9.03 4.22
N GLN A 182 -7.32 8.35 3.08
CA GLN A 182 -7.74 6.96 2.99
C GLN A 182 -6.80 6.03 3.78
N GLN A 183 -5.49 6.18 3.61
CA GLN A 183 -4.49 5.32 4.23
C GLN A 183 -4.30 5.60 5.73
N ALA A 184 -4.64 6.79 6.19
CA ALA A 184 -4.67 7.11 7.61
C ALA A 184 -5.84 6.42 8.34
N ILE A 185 -6.98 6.22 7.68
CA ILE A 185 -8.22 5.78 8.36
C ILE A 185 -8.53 4.30 8.06
N LEU A 186 -8.65 3.93 6.79
CA LEU A 186 -9.19 2.62 6.42
C LEU A 186 -8.31 1.42 6.82
N PRO A 187 -6.97 1.48 6.75
CA PRO A 187 -6.12 0.37 7.18
C PRO A 187 -6.25 0.01 8.66
N LEU A 188 -6.64 0.97 9.51
CA LEU A 188 -6.90 0.72 10.93
C LEU A 188 -7.93 -0.41 11.14
N PHE A 189 -8.96 -0.48 10.29
CA PHE A 189 -9.95 -1.58 10.36
C PHE A 189 -9.32 -2.95 10.10
N THR A 190 -8.27 -3.03 9.29
CA THR A 190 -7.51 -4.29 9.09
C THR A 190 -6.73 -4.66 10.35
N VAL A 191 -6.11 -3.70 11.01
CA VAL A 191 -5.39 -3.89 12.28
C VAL A 191 -6.35 -4.40 13.35
N LEU A 192 -7.46 -3.69 13.58
CA LEU A 192 -8.48 -4.06 14.56
C LEU A 192 -9.03 -5.47 14.29
N ARG A 193 -9.29 -5.78 13.02
CA ARG A 193 -9.76 -7.11 12.64
C ARG A 193 -8.77 -8.22 12.96
N ARG A 194 -7.45 -7.97 12.82
CA ARG A 194 -6.42 -8.93 13.20
C ARG A 194 -6.39 -9.19 14.70
N PHE A 195 -6.56 -8.15 15.53
CA PHE A 195 -6.68 -8.32 16.97
C PHE A 195 -7.88 -9.22 17.35
N PHE A 196 -9.07 -8.91 16.83
CA PHE A 196 -10.27 -9.72 17.11
C PHE A 196 -10.18 -11.13 16.56
N TYR A 197 -9.57 -11.31 15.39
CA TYR A 197 -9.36 -12.62 14.79
C TYR A 197 -8.45 -13.47 15.67
N THR A 198 -7.28 -12.96 16.02
CA THR A 198 -6.29 -13.66 16.86
C THR A 198 -6.87 -14.02 18.22
N ARG A 199 -7.56 -13.07 18.89
CA ARG A 199 -8.28 -13.34 20.15
C ARG A 199 -9.27 -14.49 20.02
N ASN A 200 -10.04 -14.53 18.93
CA ASN A 200 -11.06 -15.56 18.73
C ASN A 200 -10.43 -16.94 18.48
N VAL A 201 -9.33 -17.00 17.72
CA VAL A 201 -8.59 -18.25 17.50
C VAL A 201 -8.01 -18.78 18.80
N ILE A 202 -7.35 -17.94 19.61
CA ILE A 202 -6.79 -18.32 20.91
C ILE A 202 -7.90 -18.82 21.85
N ALA A 203 -9.11 -18.24 21.80
CA ALA A 203 -10.25 -18.64 22.61
C ALA A 203 -10.95 -19.93 22.09
N GLY A 204 -10.34 -20.66 21.15
CA GLY A 204 -10.94 -21.88 20.55
C GLY A 204 -12.19 -21.64 19.70
N LYS A 205 -12.54 -20.38 19.42
CA LYS A 205 -13.62 -20.03 18.51
C LYS A 205 -13.07 -20.10 17.10
N ASN A 206 -13.51 -21.09 16.30
CA ASN A 206 -13.19 -21.14 14.87
C ASN A 206 -13.79 -19.91 14.18
N PRO A 207 -13.00 -18.85 13.90
CA PRO A 207 -13.54 -17.69 13.23
C PRO A 207 -13.82 -18.08 11.79
N ILE A 208 -15.07 -17.93 11.38
CA ILE A 208 -15.48 -18.15 10.00
C ILE A 208 -14.73 -17.13 9.14
N THR A 209 -13.74 -17.58 8.39
CA THR A 209 -12.96 -16.78 7.46
C THR A 209 -13.53 -16.83 6.04
N ASP A 210 -14.25 -17.91 5.70
CA ASP A 210 -14.94 -18.05 4.42
C ASP A 210 -16.38 -17.47 4.54
N PRO A 211 -16.70 -16.41 3.76
CA PRO A 211 -18.04 -15.82 3.75
C PRO A 211 -19.13 -16.78 3.32
N ARG A 212 -18.79 -17.86 2.62
CA ARG A 212 -19.76 -18.87 2.18
C ARG A 212 -20.29 -19.73 3.34
N MET A 213 -19.55 -19.80 4.43
CA MET A 213 -19.90 -20.61 5.61
C MET A 213 -20.71 -19.85 6.65
N GLY A 214 -20.96 -18.55 6.46
CA GLY A 214 -21.65 -17.69 7.43
C GLY A 214 -23.06 -17.33 7.04
N GLY A 215 -23.88 -16.90 8.04
CA GLY A 215 -25.21 -16.35 7.82
C GLY A 215 -25.20 -15.05 6.99
N THR A 216 -26.40 -14.56 6.63
CA THR A 216 -26.61 -13.40 5.76
C THR A 216 -25.81 -12.15 6.20
N TRP A 217 -25.75 -11.87 7.50
CA TRP A 217 -24.96 -10.76 8.05
C TRP A 217 -23.46 -10.91 7.81
N LEU A 218 -22.93 -12.12 7.80
CA LEU A 218 -21.51 -12.36 7.51
C LEU A 218 -21.20 -12.11 6.03
N LYS A 219 -22.15 -12.38 5.15
CA LYS A 219 -22.04 -12.13 3.71
C LYS A 219 -22.02 -10.64 3.37
N LEU A 220 -22.67 -9.80 4.18
CA LEU A 220 -22.68 -8.34 4.02
C LEU A 220 -21.40 -7.66 4.53
N ARG A 221 -20.53 -8.36 5.26
CA ARG A 221 -19.24 -7.81 5.72
C ARG A 221 -18.23 -7.84 4.59
N VAL A 222 -18.22 -6.80 3.81
CA VAL A 222 -17.47 -6.62 2.55
C VAL A 222 -15.99 -6.92 2.68
N TRP A 223 -15.33 -6.54 3.79
CA TRP A 223 -13.90 -6.79 4.05
C TRP A 223 -13.53 -8.25 4.40
N ARG A 224 -14.48 -9.16 4.38
CA ARG A 224 -14.25 -10.62 4.58
C ARG A 224 -14.19 -11.39 3.27
N TRP A 225 -14.55 -10.78 2.15
CA TRP A 225 -14.58 -11.45 0.87
C TRP A 225 -13.17 -11.78 0.38
N PRO A 226 -12.97 -13.00 -0.14
CA PRO A 226 -11.72 -13.36 -0.81
C PRO A 226 -11.49 -12.47 -2.04
N ARG A 227 -10.23 -12.31 -2.45
CA ARG A 227 -9.88 -11.70 -3.73
C ARG A 227 -10.56 -12.46 -4.88
N MET A 228 -10.85 -11.81 -5.99
CA MET A 228 -11.54 -12.37 -7.17
C MET A 228 -13.00 -12.73 -6.89
N THR A 229 -13.66 -12.06 -5.97
CA THR A 229 -15.10 -12.18 -5.75
C THR A 229 -15.78 -10.84 -6.02
N ILE A 230 -17.02 -10.87 -6.52
CA ILE A 230 -17.79 -9.66 -6.86
C ILE A 230 -17.81 -8.62 -5.72
N PRO A 231 -18.11 -8.97 -4.45
CA PRO A 231 -18.07 -7.98 -3.38
C PRO A 231 -16.69 -7.37 -3.13
N TYR A 232 -15.61 -8.16 -3.26
CA TYR A 232 -14.25 -7.65 -3.17
C TYR A 232 -13.95 -6.65 -4.29
N ASP A 233 -14.37 -6.98 -5.51
CA ASP A 233 -14.15 -6.14 -6.69
C ASP A 233 -14.95 -4.84 -6.60
N ILE A 234 -16.19 -4.88 -6.07
CA ILE A 234 -17.00 -3.68 -5.80
C ILE A 234 -16.30 -2.76 -4.81
N VAL A 235 -15.81 -3.29 -3.67
CA VAL A 235 -15.08 -2.48 -2.68
C VAL A 235 -13.81 -1.91 -3.26
N THR A 236 -13.09 -2.69 -4.04
CA THR A 236 -11.87 -2.24 -4.71
C THR A 236 -12.19 -1.12 -5.71
N ALA A 237 -13.23 -1.27 -6.51
CA ALA A 237 -13.68 -0.24 -7.44
C ALA A 237 -14.08 1.05 -6.72
N LEU A 238 -14.84 0.95 -5.60
CA LEU A 238 -15.21 2.12 -4.79
C LEU A 238 -13.98 2.82 -4.19
N ASN A 239 -13.01 2.07 -3.70
CA ASN A 239 -11.76 2.63 -3.18
C ASN A 239 -10.94 3.33 -4.27
N ILE A 240 -10.84 2.74 -5.45
CA ILE A 240 -10.14 3.34 -6.60
C ILE A 240 -10.91 4.59 -7.07
N SER A 241 -12.24 4.52 -7.18
CA SER A 241 -13.07 5.67 -7.55
C SER A 241 -12.90 6.82 -6.56
N TRP A 242 -12.83 6.54 -5.26
CA TRP A 242 -12.50 7.54 -4.25
C TRP A 242 -11.15 8.20 -4.53
N LEU A 243 -10.10 7.43 -4.80
CA LEU A 243 -8.76 7.97 -5.06
C LEU A 243 -8.69 8.83 -6.32
N ILE A 244 -9.51 8.53 -7.32
CA ILE A 244 -9.54 9.27 -8.58
C ILE A 244 -10.41 10.53 -8.47
N PHE A 245 -11.59 10.43 -7.87
CA PHE A 245 -12.62 11.46 -7.96
C PHE A 245 -12.83 12.28 -6.69
N ALA A 246 -12.39 11.81 -5.51
CA ALA A 246 -12.56 12.56 -4.27
C ALA A 246 -11.73 13.85 -4.30
N ARG A 247 -12.39 14.99 -4.17
CA ARG A 247 -11.74 16.29 -4.05
C ARG A 247 -11.64 16.65 -2.57
N ILE A 248 -10.49 16.38 -1.98
CA ILE A 248 -10.24 16.75 -0.59
C ILE A 248 -9.47 18.06 -0.58
N PRO A 249 -10.08 19.15 -0.10
CA PRO A 249 -9.37 20.41 0.03
C PRO A 249 -8.24 20.24 1.05
N ALA A 250 -7.04 20.70 0.72
CA ALA A 250 -5.91 20.68 1.62
C ALA A 250 -6.01 21.76 2.72
N ILE A 251 -7.15 21.76 3.44
CA ILE A 251 -7.40 22.69 4.55
C ILE A 251 -6.68 22.16 5.79
N ASP A 252 -5.98 23.04 6.48
CA ASP A 252 -5.38 22.71 7.76
C ASP A 252 -6.41 22.85 8.90
N LEU A 253 -7.20 21.77 9.09
CA LEU A 253 -8.24 21.73 10.11
C LEU A 253 -7.69 21.93 11.52
N LEU A 254 -6.51 21.37 11.81
CA LEU A 254 -5.90 21.46 13.13
C LEU A 254 -5.43 22.88 13.43
N ARG A 255 -4.83 23.53 12.45
CA ARG A 255 -4.40 24.93 12.61
C ARG A 255 -5.61 25.84 12.84
N ASN A 256 -6.68 25.63 12.08
CA ASN A 256 -7.91 26.43 12.23
C ASN A 256 -8.59 26.21 13.60
N CYS A 257 -8.55 24.98 14.14
CA CYS A 257 -9.07 24.69 15.47
C CYS A 257 -8.21 25.27 16.62
N LEU A 258 -6.90 25.42 16.41
CA LEU A 258 -5.99 25.93 17.43
C LEU A 258 -5.81 27.45 17.40
N SER A 259 -6.21 28.08 16.32
CA SER A 259 -6.15 29.56 16.13
C SER A 259 -7.45 30.30 16.43
N GLY A 260 -8.54 29.60 16.66
CA GLY A 260 -9.84 30.16 17.14
C GLY A 260 -9.97 29.95 18.63
#